data_61f5237d740828fa22d1d089c18ff2ef
#
_entry.id   61f5237d740828fa22d1d089c18ff2ef
#
_cell.length_a   1.000
_cell.length_b   1.000
_cell.length_c   1.000
_cell.angle_alpha   90.00
_cell.angle_beta   90.00
_cell.angle_gamma   90.00
#
_symmetry.space_group_name_H-M   'P 1'
#
loop_
_entity.id
_entity.type
_entity.pdbx_description
1 polymer ?
#
loop_
_entity_poly.entity_id
_entity_poly.type
_entity_poly.pdbx_seq_one_letter_code
_entity_poly.pdbx_strand_id
1 'polypeptide(L)'
;MTHRLFVYGSLAPGRPNAHVLDQVPGTWEPATIRGLLRQEGWGAAIGYPGIVLDEQGDEIAGLVFSSETLDAHWQRLDRFEGEGYQRVSVSATLEDGSVVQAQVYALRLDGQR
;
A
#
# COMPACT_ATOMS: atom_id res chain seq x y z
N MET A 1 4.70 15.54 11.28
CA MET A 1 3.55 15.34 10.37
C MET A 1 3.22 13.88 10.27
N THR A 2 1.96 13.55 10.15
CA THR A 2 1.54 12.17 10.00
C THR A 2 1.67 11.73 8.55
N HIS A 3 2.32 10.61 8.35
CA HIS A 3 2.46 9.99 7.04
C HIS A 3 1.62 8.72 7.02
N ARG A 4 1.04 8.39 5.87
CA ARG A 4 0.13 7.25 5.77
C ARG A 4 0.51 6.36 4.59
N LEU A 5 0.37 5.06 4.81
CA LEU A 5 0.60 4.05 3.78
C LEU A 5 -0.63 3.16 3.71
N PHE A 6 -1.23 3.02 2.52
CA PHE A 6 -2.30 2.06 2.32
C PHE A 6 -1.68 0.70 2.03
N VAL A 7 -2.05 -0.29 2.84
CA VAL A 7 -1.49 -1.63 2.75
C VAL A 7 -2.60 -2.60 2.38
N TYR A 8 -2.40 -3.33 1.30
CA TYR A 8 -3.40 -4.27 0.79
C TYR A 8 -2.82 -5.68 0.60
N GLY A 9 -1.58 -5.90 0.97
CA GLY A 9 -0.87 -7.13 0.71
C GLY A 9 -0.05 -7.62 1.89
N SER A 10 1.15 -8.13 1.60
CA SER A 10 1.95 -8.87 2.56
C SER A 10 2.52 -8.05 3.73
N LEU A 11 2.49 -6.73 3.64
CA LEU A 11 2.97 -5.86 4.73
C LEU A 11 1.97 -5.72 5.87
N ALA A 12 0.71 -6.11 5.68
CA ALA A 12 -0.32 -5.96 6.69
C ALA A 12 -0.05 -6.86 7.90
N PRO A 13 -0.57 -6.50 9.09
CA PRO A 13 -0.40 -7.34 10.28
C PRO A 13 -0.90 -8.76 10.04
N GLY A 14 -0.13 -9.74 10.50
CA GLY A 14 -0.48 -11.15 10.31
C GLY A 14 -0.16 -11.71 8.93
N ARG A 15 0.41 -10.91 8.04
CA ARG A 15 0.78 -11.35 6.70
C ARG A 15 2.29 -11.65 6.64
N PRO A 16 2.76 -12.35 5.58
CA PRO A 16 4.14 -12.84 5.54
C PRO A 16 5.23 -11.79 5.77
N ASN A 17 5.00 -10.55 5.35
CA ASN A 17 6.01 -9.51 5.47
C ASN A 17 5.64 -8.43 6.47
N ALA A 18 4.76 -8.74 7.42
CA ALA A 18 4.36 -7.80 8.46
C ALA A 18 5.56 -7.25 9.24
N HIS A 19 6.61 -8.05 9.37
CA HIS A 19 7.82 -7.64 10.11
C HIS A 19 8.47 -6.37 9.54
N VAL A 20 8.21 -6.05 8.29
CA VAL A 20 8.80 -4.86 7.66
C VAL A 20 8.34 -3.60 8.35
N LEU A 21 7.11 -3.58 8.87
CA LEU A 21 6.55 -2.41 9.56
C LEU A 21 6.44 -2.57 11.07
N ASP A 22 6.79 -3.74 11.62
CA ASP A 22 6.62 -4.03 13.04
C ASP A 22 7.31 -3.03 13.96
N GLN A 23 8.45 -2.50 13.55
CA GLN A 23 9.22 -1.60 14.39
C GLN A 23 8.91 -0.13 14.18
N VAL A 24 7.97 0.16 13.29
CA VAL A 24 7.55 1.54 13.03
C VAL A 24 6.31 1.81 13.88
N PRO A 25 6.39 2.77 14.83
CA PRO A 25 5.21 3.06 15.65
C PRO A 25 4.14 3.74 14.82
N GLY A 26 2.90 3.34 15.02
CA GLY A 26 1.79 3.91 14.28
C GLY A 26 0.49 3.20 14.57
N THR A 27 -0.55 3.59 13.84
CA THR A 27 -1.89 3.02 13.99
C THR A 27 -2.38 2.46 12.67
N TRP A 28 -3.29 1.50 12.77
CA TRP A 28 -3.88 0.82 11.62
C TRP A 28 -5.38 1.07 11.60
N GLU A 29 -5.91 1.41 10.43
CA GLU A 29 -7.36 1.63 10.27
C GLU A 29 -7.82 0.99 8.96
N PRO A 30 -8.97 0.29 8.96
CA PRO A 30 -9.54 -0.21 7.71
C PRO A 30 -9.87 0.93 6.75
N ALA A 31 -9.63 0.69 5.48
CA ALA A 31 -9.87 1.70 4.45
C ALA A 31 -10.04 1.02 3.10
N THR A 32 -10.52 1.80 2.13
CA THR A 32 -10.62 1.32 0.74
C THR A 32 -10.02 2.35 -0.19
N ILE A 33 -9.50 1.86 -1.32
CA ILE A 33 -9.11 2.71 -2.45
C ILE A 33 -9.72 2.14 -3.71
N ARG A 34 -9.67 2.89 -4.80
CA ARG A 34 -10.19 2.44 -6.09
C ARG A 34 -9.05 1.95 -6.97
N GLY A 35 -9.26 0.81 -7.61
CA GLY A 35 -8.25 0.26 -8.51
C GLY A 35 -8.59 -1.13 -8.99
N LEU A 36 -7.58 -1.77 -9.56
CA LEU A 36 -7.71 -3.14 -10.07
C LEU A 36 -6.56 -3.96 -9.49
N LEU A 37 -6.87 -5.16 -9.02
CA LEU A 37 -5.85 -6.08 -8.53
C LEU A 37 -5.41 -6.98 -9.68
N ARG A 38 -4.09 -7.14 -9.83
CA ARG A 38 -3.52 -7.96 -10.87
C ARG A 38 -2.52 -8.95 -10.29
N GLN A 39 -2.48 -10.15 -10.83
CA GLN A 39 -1.55 -11.20 -10.41
C GLN A 39 -0.19 -10.96 -11.07
N GLU A 40 0.44 -9.83 -10.72
CA GLU A 40 1.74 -9.41 -11.25
C GLU A 40 2.58 -8.88 -10.11
N GLY A 41 3.88 -8.76 -10.35
CA GLY A 41 4.83 -8.32 -9.34
C GLY A 41 5.29 -9.50 -8.49
N TRP A 42 6.29 -9.28 -7.64
CA TRP A 42 6.86 -10.37 -6.84
C TRP A 42 5.83 -10.93 -5.83
N GLY A 43 4.89 -10.08 -5.38
CA GLY A 43 3.88 -10.53 -4.43
C GLY A 43 2.96 -11.62 -4.99
N ALA A 44 2.79 -11.68 -6.32
CA ALA A 44 1.94 -12.70 -6.93
C ALA A 44 2.49 -14.10 -6.69
N ALA A 45 3.80 -14.25 -6.54
CA ALA A 45 4.41 -15.54 -6.28
C ALA A 45 4.00 -16.12 -4.93
N ILE A 46 3.57 -15.29 -3.99
CA ILE A 46 3.12 -15.73 -2.68
C ILE A 46 1.62 -15.47 -2.47
N GLY A 47 0.89 -15.26 -3.55
CA GLY A 47 -0.56 -15.14 -3.52
C GLY A 47 -1.11 -13.74 -3.30
N TYR A 48 -0.28 -12.70 -3.37
CA TYR A 48 -0.74 -11.32 -3.15
C TYR A 48 -0.66 -10.55 -4.46
N PRO A 49 -1.80 -10.08 -4.99
CA PRO A 49 -1.80 -9.33 -6.25
C PRO A 49 -1.22 -7.93 -6.06
N GLY A 50 -0.78 -7.33 -7.15
CA GLY A 50 -0.42 -5.93 -7.17
C GLY A 50 -1.61 -5.08 -7.58
N ILE A 51 -1.56 -3.79 -7.26
CA ILE A 51 -2.65 -2.88 -7.56
C ILE A 51 -2.28 -1.96 -8.72
N VAL A 52 -3.28 -1.70 -9.59
CA VAL A 52 -3.23 -0.64 -10.59
C VAL A 52 -4.31 0.37 -10.20
N LEU A 53 -3.93 1.63 -10.00
CA LEU A 53 -4.88 2.64 -9.57
C LEU A 53 -5.83 3.00 -10.72
N ASP A 54 -7.11 3.10 -10.41
CA ASP A 54 -8.14 3.43 -11.39
C ASP A 54 -9.34 4.02 -10.64
N GLU A 55 -9.60 5.30 -10.84
CA GLU A 55 -10.69 5.98 -10.13
C GLU A 55 -12.05 5.36 -10.41
N GLN A 56 -12.18 4.66 -11.54
CA GLN A 56 -13.41 3.97 -11.90
C GLN A 56 -13.35 2.48 -11.64
N GLY A 57 -12.29 2.03 -10.96
CA GLY A 57 -12.15 0.63 -10.63
C GLY A 57 -12.95 0.23 -9.41
N ASP A 58 -12.73 -1.00 -8.97
CA ASP A 58 -13.42 -1.55 -7.82
C ASP A 58 -12.89 -0.95 -6.52
N GLU A 59 -13.70 -1.04 -5.47
CA GLU A 59 -13.21 -0.74 -4.14
C GLU A 59 -12.31 -1.88 -3.67
N ILE A 60 -11.11 -1.51 -3.25
CA ILE A 60 -10.14 -2.48 -2.76
C ILE A 60 -9.95 -2.25 -1.28
N ALA A 61 -10.28 -3.25 -0.47
CA ALA A 61 -10.17 -3.17 0.97
C ALA A 61 -8.73 -3.37 1.41
N GLY A 62 -8.32 -2.62 2.42
CA GLY A 62 -7.01 -2.74 3.00
C GLY A 62 -6.96 -1.97 4.31
N LEU A 63 -5.75 -1.56 4.69
CA LEU A 63 -5.52 -0.84 5.93
C LEU A 63 -4.67 0.38 5.65
N VAL A 64 -4.98 1.48 6.33
CA VAL A 64 -4.13 2.66 6.34
C VAL A 64 -3.26 2.61 7.58
N PHE A 65 -1.95 2.59 7.40
CA PHE A 65 -0.98 2.69 8.47
C PHE A 65 -0.57 4.16 8.59
N SER A 66 -0.80 4.75 9.75
CA SER A 66 -0.47 6.15 10.00
C SER A 66 0.65 6.25 11.03
N SER A 67 1.70 6.98 10.70
CA SER A 67 2.86 7.11 11.57
C SER A 67 3.56 8.43 11.33
N GLU A 68 4.05 9.05 12.41
CA GLU A 68 4.81 10.29 12.30
C GLU A 68 6.25 10.05 11.88
N THR A 69 6.74 8.81 12.00
CA THR A 69 8.11 8.48 11.64
C THR A 69 8.23 7.71 10.32
N LEU A 70 7.12 7.50 9.64
CA LEU A 70 7.11 6.70 8.43
C LEU A 70 8.01 7.29 7.33
N ASP A 71 8.13 8.61 7.29
CA ASP A 71 8.97 9.27 6.30
C ASP A 71 10.46 8.86 6.41
N ALA A 72 10.91 8.49 7.59
CA ALA A 72 12.27 8.02 7.77
C ALA A 72 12.48 6.62 7.19
N HIS A 73 11.40 5.94 6.83
CA HIS A 73 11.45 4.56 6.34
C HIS A 73 11.10 4.40 4.86
N TRP A 74 10.71 5.48 4.16
CA TRP A 74 10.31 5.37 2.77
C TRP A 74 11.38 4.71 1.90
N GLN A 75 12.63 5.10 2.08
CA GLN A 75 13.72 4.58 1.26
C GLN A 75 13.87 3.06 1.45
N ARG A 76 13.75 2.60 2.69
CA ARG A 76 13.82 1.18 3.00
C ARG A 76 12.64 0.42 2.39
N LEU A 77 11.44 1.00 2.50
CA LEU A 77 10.22 0.39 1.96
C LEU A 77 10.25 0.36 0.44
N ASP A 78 10.73 1.43 -0.19
CA ASP A 78 10.84 1.48 -1.65
C ASP A 78 11.76 0.37 -2.14
N ARG A 79 12.87 0.13 -1.44
CA ARG A 79 13.78 -0.95 -1.79
C ARG A 79 13.16 -2.33 -1.60
N PHE A 80 12.39 -2.48 -0.53
CA PHE A 80 11.72 -3.75 -0.25
C PHE A 80 10.72 -4.10 -1.35
N GLU A 81 9.93 -3.12 -1.80
CA GLU A 81 8.95 -3.35 -2.85
C GLU A 81 9.60 -3.62 -4.20
N GLY A 82 10.72 -2.96 -4.48
CA GLY A 82 11.49 -3.22 -5.68
C GLY A 82 11.01 -2.46 -6.90
N GLU A 83 11.65 -2.76 -8.04
CA GLU A 83 11.44 -2.00 -9.27
C GLU A 83 10.09 -2.26 -9.94
N GLY A 84 9.42 -3.35 -9.60
CA GLY A 84 8.11 -3.66 -10.15
C GLY A 84 6.99 -2.78 -9.63
N TYR A 85 7.27 -2.00 -8.59
CA TYR A 85 6.27 -1.14 -7.94
C TYR A 85 6.77 0.28 -7.88
N GLN A 86 5.83 1.21 -7.75
CA GLN A 86 6.16 2.61 -7.49
C GLN A 86 5.26 3.13 -6.39
N ARG A 87 5.81 3.97 -5.53
CA ARG A 87 5.08 4.60 -4.45
C ARG A 87 4.38 5.85 -4.98
N VAL A 88 3.07 5.88 -4.91
CA VAL A 88 2.27 6.98 -5.42
C VAL A 88 1.23 7.41 -4.39
N SER A 89 0.73 8.63 -4.52
CA SER A 89 -0.33 9.15 -3.64
C SER A 89 -1.69 8.64 -4.09
N VAL A 90 -2.55 8.39 -3.10
CA VAL A 90 -3.90 7.91 -3.36
C VAL A 90 -4.83 8.48 -2.28
N SER A 91 -6.09 8.65 -2.63
CA SER A 91 -7.13 9.00 -1.65
C SER A 91 -7.71 7.70 -1.11
N ALA A 92 -7.66 7.53 0.21
CA ALA A 92 -8.21 6.36 0.88
C ALA A 92 -9.41 6.76 1.70
N THR A 93 -10.48 5.97 1.64
CA THR A 93 -11.71 6.22 2.38
C THR A 93 -11.72 5.34 3.61
N LEU A 94 -11.80 5.96 4.78
CA LEU A 94 -11.86 5.26 6.06
C LEU A 94 -13.28 4.77 6.34
N GLU A 95 -13.43 3.94 7.38
CA GLU A 95 -14.74 3.36 7.73
C GLU A 95 -15.79 4.40 8.07
N ASP A 96 -15.39 5.53 8.62
CA ASP A 96 -16.32 6.60 8.98
C ASP A 96 -16.70 7.48 7.78
N GLY A 97 -16.20 7.16 6.59
CA GLY A 97 -16.47 7.92 5.39
C GLY A 97 -15.50 9.06 5.11
N SER A 98 -14.59 9.36 6.05
CA SER A 98 -13.60 10.41 5.81
C SER A 98 -12.55 9.93 4.79
N VAL A 99 -11.97 10.89 4.08
CA VAL A 99 -10.97 10.61 3.05
C VAL A 99 -9.64 11.18 3.50
N VAL A 100 -8.60 10.36 3.45
CA VAL A 100 -7.24 10.79 3.78
C VAL A 100 -6.32 10.53 2.61
N GLN A 101 -5.25 11.30 2.50
CA GLN A 101 -4.22 11.05 1.50
C GLN A 101 -3.22 10.07 2.06
N ALA A 102 -2.87 9.07 1.27
CA ALA A 102 -1.92 8.05 1.67
C ALA A 102 -1.00 7.73 0.50
N GLN A 103 0.10 7.05 0.80
CA GLN A 103 0.94 6.46 -0.23
C GLN A 103 0.51 5.02 -0.43
N VAL A 104 0.73 4.49 -1.62
CA VAL A 104 0.49 3.08 -1.91
C VAL A 104 1.54 2.60 -2.90
N TYR A 105 1.94 1.35 -2.76
CA TYR A 105 2.84 0.73 -3.72
C TYR A 105 2.01 0.09 -4.83
N ALA A 106 1.99 0.74 -5.98
CA ALA A 106 1.24 0.31 -7.14
C ALA A 106 2.18 -0.34 -8.15
N LEU A 107 1.64 -1.23 -8.98
CA LEU A 107 2.41 -1.84 -10.04
C LEU A 107 2.92 -0.77 -11.00
N ARG A 108 4.18 -0.92 -11.41
CA ARG A 108 4.78 -0.04 -12.39
C ARG A 108 4.44 -0.55 -13.78
N LEU A 109 3.67 0.24 -14.52
CA LEU A 109 3.19 -0.17 -15.83
C LEU A 109 4.10 0.26 -16.97
N ASP A 110 4.85 1.34 -16.76
CA ASP A 110 5.72 1.89 -17.80
C ASP A 110 6.84 0.94 -18.23
N GLY A 111 7.25 0.06 -17.33
CA GLY A 111 8.28 -0.93 -17.62
C GLY A 111 7.80 -2.09 -18.49
N GLN A 112 6.54 -2.12 -18.84
CA GLN A 112 5.95 -3.23 -19.56
C GLN A 112 5.91 -3.04 -21.06
N ARG A 113 6.48 -1.98 -21.55
CA ARG A 113 6.50 -1.71 -22.98
C ARG A 113 7.74 -2.24 -23.63
#